data_dda0370e5197d222db6cb115b2f93469
#
_entry.id   dda0370e5197d222db6cb115b2f93469
#
_cell.length_a   1.000
_cell.length_b   1.000
_cell.length_c   1.000
_cell.angle_alpha   90.00
_cell.angle_beta   90.00
_cell.angle_gamma   90.00
#
_symmetry.space_group_name_H-M   'P 1'
#
loop_
_entity.id
_entity.type
_entity.pdbx_description
1 polymer ?
#
loop_
_entity_poly.entity_id
_entity_poly.type
_entity_poly.pdbx_seq_one_letter_code
_entity_poly.pdbx_strand_id
1 'polypeptide(L)'
;MFWVFYQLENPIFDILHNISHAKDMSSFKDNLAKVVSPGLNFSYADTLGNIAWWTAGKLTVRDPSVYSKEVLDASNPLHKVTGFVPFDQNPHVVNPESGIIVTANNLSTIDSVGEIPRLDGYFRSTDRAARILSLLYEKEKWTTEELQAVQTDVKLWSAEKMKESCCKLLKSKSTSFTELEQTAYKTLENWDGVMETSSVGTSDFMVTNYH
;
A
#
# COMPACT_ATOMS: atom_id res chain seq x y z
N MET A 1 18.96 -2.81 -21.33
CA MET A 1 17.90 -2.64 -20.31
C MET A 1 18.41 -3.23 -18.99
N PHE A 2 18.31 -2.50 -17.88
CA PHE A 2 18.59 -3.02 -16.55
C PHE A 2 17.26 -3.45 -15.91
N TRP A 3 17.18 -4.71 -15.48
CA TRP A 3 16.07 -5.24 -14.69
C TRP A 3 16.64 -6.24 -13.68
N VAL A 4 16.41 -5.98 -12.39
CA VAL A 4 16.98 -6.75 -11.27
C VAL A 4 16.76 -8.26 -11.44
N PHE A 5 15.60 -8.65 -11.96
CA PHE A 5 15.24 -10.05 -12.20
C PHE A 5 16.23 -10.79 -13.13
N TYR A 6 16.84 -10.08 -14.09
CA TYR A 6 17.83 -10.67 -15.02
C TYR A 6 19.28 -10.47 -14.57
N GLN A 7 19.53 -9.62 -13.59
CA GLN A 7 20.89 -9.27 -13.18
C GLN A 7 21.43 -10.16 -12.08
N LEU A 8 20.56 -10.83 -11.32
CA LEU A 8 20.89 -11.64 -10.18
C LEU A 8 20.19 -13.00 -10.26
N GLU A 9 20.81 -14.03 -9.71
CA GLU A 9 20.13 -15.29 -9.47
C GLU A 9 18.95 -15.07 -8.51
N ASN A 10 17.77 -15.57 -8.88
CA ASN A 10 16.54 -15.36 -8.12
C ASN A 10 15.79 -16.67 -7.90
N PRO A 11 16.23 -17.51 -6.93
CA PRO A 11 15.59 -18.80 -6.63
C PRO A 11 14.30 -18.61 -5.81
N ILE A 12 13.36 -17.81 -6.34
CA ILE A 12 12.16 -17.39 -5.59
C ILE A 12 11.30 -18.58 -5.13
N PHE A 13 11.20 -19.65 -5.91
CA PHE A 13 10.42 -20.83 -5.54
C PHE A 13 11.05 -21.60 -4.37
N ASP A 14 12.38 -21.73 -4.37
CA ASP A 14 13.11 -22.36 -3.25
C ASP A 14 12.99 -21.51 -1.98
N ILE A 15 13.05 -20.18 -2.13
CA ILE A 15 12.87 -19.24 -1.03
C ILE A 15 11.46 -19.38 -0.43
N LEU A 16 10.42 -19.37 -1.26
CA LEU A 16 9.03 -19.52 -0.80
C LEU A 16 8.81 -20.88 -0.14
N HIS A 17 9.39 -21.96 -0.68
CA HIS A 17 9.39 -23.28 -0.05
C HIS A 17 10.03 -23.23 1.34
N ASN A 18 11.23 -22.66 1.45
CA ASN A 18 11.95 -22.55 2.72
C ASN A 18 11.23 -21.67 3.73
N ILE A 19 10.60 -20.57 3.30
CA ILE A 19 9.76 -19.72 4.15
C ILE A 19 8.58 -20.51 4.73
N SER A 20 7.92 -21.33 3.90
CA SER A 20 6.78 -22.16 4.36
C SER A 20 7.17 -23.25 5.37
N HIS A 21 8.46 -23.58 5.46
CA HIS A 21 9.04 -24.55 6.41
C HIS A 21 9.85 -23.87 7.53
N ALA A 22 9.83 -22.55 7.62
CA ALA A 22 10.52 -21.81 8.68
C ALA A 22 9.94 -22.18 10.06
N LYS A 23 10.83 -22.48 11.02
CA LYS A 23 10.45 -22.92 12.36
C LYS A 23 10.27 -21.78 13.34
N ASP A 24 10.83 -20.62 13.03
CA ASP A 24 10.85 -19.43 13.87
C ASP A 24 11.04 -18.16 13.03
N MET A 25 10.92 -17.01 13.67
CA MET A 25 11.07 -15.70 13.04
C MET A 25 12.44 -15.50 12.41
N SER A 26 13.51 -16.03 13.03
CA SER A 26 14.87 -15.89 12.51
C SER A 26 15.04 -16.62 11.19
N SER A 27 14.68 -17.90 11.14
CA SER A 27 14.75 -18.70 9.91
C SER A 27 13.83 -18.16 8.81
N PHE A 28 12.68 -17.61 9.16
CA PHE A 28 11.80 -16.90 8.23
C PHE A 28 12.51 -15.69 7.63
N LYS A 29 13.04 -14.79 8.47
CA LYS A 29 13.78 -13.58 8.06
C LYS A 29 14.99 -13.90 7.21
N ASP A 30 15.78 -14.94 7.58
CA ASP A 30 16.99 -15.33 6.84
C ASP A 30 16.68 -15.81 5.42
N ASN A 31 15.50 -16.41 5.22
CA ASN A 31 15.04 -16.77 3.88
C ASN A 31 14.51 -15.56 3.11
N LEU A 32 13.83 -14.61 3.76
CA LEU A 32 13.41 -13.35 3.13
C LEU A 32 14.59 -12.53 2.61
N ALA A 33 15.72 -12.54 3.31
CA ALA A 33 16.92 -11.82 2.90
C ALA A 33 17.48 -12.26 1.54
N LYS A 34 17.10 -13.45 1.07
CA LYS A 34 17.51 -14.02 -0.21
C LYS A 34 16.60 -13.58 -1.37
N VAL A 35 15.43 -12.99 -1.09
CA VAL A 35 14.51 -12.52 -2.13
C VAL A 35 15.18 -11.41 -2.94
N VAL A 36 15.18 -11.57 -4.24
CA VAL A 36 15.73 -10.60 -5.19
C VAL A 36 14.62 -9.79 -5.83
N SER A 37 13.65 -10.46 -6.44
CA SER A 37 12.53 -9.88 -7.18
C SER A 37 11.40 -10.91 -7.32
N PRO A 38 10.12 -10.50 -7.37
CA PRO A 38 9.63 -9.13 -7.19
C PRO A 38 9.77 -8.65 -5.75
N GLY A 39 9.75 -7.32 -5.54
CA GLY A 39 9.64 -6.74 -4.20
C GLY A 39 8.26 -7.04 -3.61
N LEU A 40 8.22 -7.67 -2.43
CA LEU A 40 6.99 -8.10 -1.77
C LEU A 40 7.01 -7.71 -0.29
N ASN A 41 5.83 -7.48 0.28
CA ASN A 41 5.63 -7.38 1.71
C ASN A 41 5.32 -8.78 2.28
N PHE A 42 6.07 -9.19 3.29
CA PHE A 42 5.85 -10.45 3.99
C PHE A 42 5.46 -10.18 5.43
N SER A 43 4.34 -10.72 5.85
CA SER A 43 3.89 -10.70 7.25
C SER A 43 4.17 -12.04 7.91
N TYR A 44 4.56 -11.97 9.17
CA TYR A 44 4.85 -13.13 10.02
C TYR A 44 3.99 -13.07 11.28
N ALA A 45 3.52 -14.22 11.72
CA ALA A 45 2.94 -14.42 13.05
C ALA A 45 3.26 -15.84 13.54
N ASP A 46 3.45 -15.98 14.85
CA ASP A 46 3.71 -17.29 15.49
C ASP A 46 2.83 -17.54 16.71
N THR A 47 2.89 -18.77 17.21
CA THR A 47 2.14 -19.19 18.40
C THR A 47 2.70 -18.64 19.72
N LEU A 48 3.85 -18.00 19.68
CA LEU A 48 4.45 -17.30 20.84
C LEU A 48 3.94 -15.85 20.94
N GLY A 49 3.11 -15.40 19.99
CA GLY A 49 2.54 -14.07 19.95
C GLY A 49 3.41 -13.04 19.22
N ASN A 50 4.46 -13.47 18.54
CA ASN A 50 5.25 -12.55 17.73
C ASN A 50 4.53 -12.23 16.42
N ILE A 51 4.60 -10.97 16.03
CA ILE A 51 4.17 -10.48 14.72
C ILE A 51 5.29 -9.64 14.10
N ALA A 52 5.44 -9.75 12.79
CA ALA A 52 6.43 -8.93 12.09
C ALA A 52 6.03 -8.70 10.62
N TRP A 53 6.69 -7.72 10.01
CA TRP A 53 6.55 -7.42 8.59
C TRP A 53 7.89 -6.95 8.04
N TRP A 54 8.23 -7.40 6.82
CA TRP A 54 9.39 -6.97 6.06
C TRP A 54 9.04 -6.70 4.61
N THR A 55 9.63 -5.65 4.05
CA THR A 55 9.73 -5.50 2.60
C THR A 55 10.90 -6.36 2.12
N ALA A 56 10.62 -7.44 1.39
CA ALA A 56 11.65 -8.29 0.79
C ALA A 56 11.85 -7.95 -0.69
N GLY A 57 13.09 -8.06 -1.14
CA GLY A 57 13.54 -7.71 -2.49
C GLY A 57 14.77 -6.81 -2.45
N LYS A 58 15.53 -6.78 -3.53
CA LYS A 58 16.71 -5.93 -3.67
C LYS A 58 16.32 -4.51 -4.03
N LEU A 59 16.50 -3.58 -3.11
CA LEU A 59 16.32 -2.14 -3.34
C LEU A 59 17.59 -1.58 -3.99
N THR A 60 17.44 -1.01 -5.18
CA THR A 60 18.57 -0.51 -5.98
C THR A 60 19.06 0.84 -5.47
N VAL A 61 20.37 0.98 -5.30
CA VAL A 61 21.04 2.26 -5.01
C VAL A 61 21.44 2.92 -6.31
N ARG A 62 21.17 4.21 -6.44
CA ARG A 62 21.57 5.10 -7.54
C ARG A 62 21.98 6.46 -6.98
N ASP A 63 22.51 7.31 -7.84
CA ASP A 63 22.74 8.70 -7.47
C ASP A 63 21.45 9.34 -6.95
N PRO A 64 21.49 10.06 -5.81
CA PRO A 64 20.29 10.64 -5.17
C PRO A 64 19.53 11.66 -6.04
N SER A 65 20.19 12.23 -7.06
CA SER A 65 19.55 13.15 -8.02
C SER A 65 18.68 12.44 -9.06
N VAL A 66 18.81 11.12 -9.18
CA VAL A 66 18.08 10.33 -10.19
C VAL A 66 16.68 10.04 -9.73
N TYR A 67 15.70 10.38 -10.56
CA TYR A 67 14.30 10.05 -10.32
C TYR A 67 13.95 8.74 -11.03
N SER A 68 13.82 7.66 -10.26
CA SER A 68 13.70 6.29 -10.78
C SER A 68 12.38 5.98 -11.51
N LYS A 69 11.41 6.91 -11.48
CA LYS A 69 10.14 6.78 -12.23
C LYS A 69 10.21 7.28 -13.66
N GLU A 70 11.33 7.86 -14.05
CA GLU A 70 11.58 8.33 -15.41
C GLU A 70 12.24 7.25 -16.26
N VAL A 71 12.21 7.44 -17.59
CA VAL A 71 13.00 6.62 -18.50
C VAL A 71 14.46 7.05 -18.38
N LEU A 72 15.28 6.17 -17.87
CA LEU A 72 16.69 6.45 -17.58
C LEU A 72 17.57 6.17 -18.81
N ASP A 73 18.48 7.09 -19.12
CA ASP A 73 19.48 6.92 -20.17
C ASP A 73 20.59 5.99 -19.70
N ALA A 74 20.74 4.84 -20.34
CA ALA A 74 21.76 3.84 -20.01
C ALA A 74 23.21 4.32 -20.30
N SER A 75 23.39 5.35 -21.14
CA SER A 75 24.71 5.94 -21.42
C SER A 75 25.17 6.89 -20.32
N ASN A 76 24.23 7.46 -19.54
CA ASN A 76 24.53 8.36 -18.43
C ASN A 76 25.03 7.57 -17.21
N PRO A 77 26.28 7.78 -16.74
CA PRO A 77 26.82 7.05 -15.59
C PRO A 77 26.04 7.27 -14.29
N LEU A 78 25.39 8.42 -14.09
CA LEU A 78 24.57 8.71 -12.91
C LEU A 78 23.29 7.83 -12.85
N HIS A 79 22.78 7.39 -14.00
CA HIS A 79 21.59 6.55 -14.06
C HIS A 79 21.86 5.06 -13.75
N LYS A 80 23.11 4.68 -13.58
CA LYS A 80 23.48 3.30 -13.28
C LYS A 80 23.12 2.91 -11.85
N VAL A 81 22.77 1.64 -11.65
CA VAL A 81 22.69 1.06 -10.32
C VAL A 81 24.11 0.87 -9.79
N THR A 82 24.40 1.43 -8.63
CA THR A 82 25.70 1.37 -7.97
C THR A 82 25.79 0.26 -6.93
N GLY A 83 24.64 -0.21 -6.43
CA GLY A 83 24.55 -1.24 -5.41
C GLY A 83 23.13 -1.61 -5.05
N PHE A 84 23.00 -2.34 -3.96
CA PHE A 84 21.74 -2.72 -3.35
C PHE A 84 21.77 -2.45 -1.86
N VAL A 85 20.67 -2.00 -1.30
CA VAL A 85 20.51 -1.84 0.14
C VAL A 85 20.62 -3.22 0.82
N PRO A 86 21.41 -3.36 1.91
CA PRO A 86 21.41 -4.54 2.76
C PRO A 86 20.00 -4.84 3.29
N PHE A 87 19.60 -6.10 3.34
CA PHE A 87 18.25 -6.50 3.70
C PHE A 87 17.81 -6.04 5.10
N ASP A 88 18.72 -6.01 6.05
CA ASP A 88 18.48 -5.55 7.42
C ASP A 88 18.11 -4.05 7.52
N GLN A 89 18.40 -3.29 6.46
CA GLN A 89 18.01 -1.88 6.32
C GLN A 89 16.71 -1.69 5.53
N ASN A 90 16.17 -2.74 4.91
CA ASN A 90 14.87 -2.66 4.25
C ASN A 90 13.77 -2.30 5.27
N PRO A 91 12.70 -1.60 4.85
CA PRO A 91 11.58 -1.29 5.74
C PRO A 91 11.04 -2.56 6.41
N HIS A 92 10.93 -2.52 7.74
CA HIS A 92 10.41 -3.62 8.53
C HIS A 92 9.85 -3.15 9.87
N VAL A 93 9.03 -3.97 10.47
CA VAL A 93 8.49 -3.80 11.84
C VAL A 93 8.48 -5.16 12.51
N VAL A 94 8.89 -5.22 13.78
CA VAL A 94 8.85 -6.43 14.61
C VAL A 94 8.21 -6.08 15.94
N ASN A 95 7.17 -6.80 16.34
CA ASN A 95 6.44 -6.67 17.58
C ASN A 95 6.10 -5.20 17.93
N PRO A 96 5.36 -4.47 17.06
CA PRO A 96 4.98 -3.10 17.35
C PRO A 96 4.10 -3.04 18.62
N GLU A 97 4.24 -1.98 19.41
CA GLU A 97 3.44 -1.77 20.64
C GLU A 97 1.93 -1.78 20.36
N SER A 98 1.52 -1.35 19.19
CA SER A 98 0.11 -1.38 18.77
C SER A 98 -0.46 -2.80 18.60
N GLY A 99 0.40 -3.83 18.48
CA GLY A 99 -0.04 -5.18 18.14
C GLY A 99 -0.65 -5.32 16.73
N ILE A 100 -0.55 -4.28 15.90
CA ILE A 100 -1.20 -4.22 14.58
C ILE A 100 -0.16 -3.95 13.48
N ILE A 101 -0.24 -4.73 12.41
CA ILE A 101 0.54 -4.53 11.19
C ILE A 101 -0.41 -4.47 10.00
N VAL A 102 -0.31 -3.43 9.18
CA VAL A 102 -1.12 -3.25 7.96
C VAL A 102 -0.24 -2.87 6.79
N THR A 103 -0.40 -3.57 5.68
CA THR A 103 0.15 -3.18 4.38
C THR A 103 -0.94 -3.28 3.32
N ALA A 104 -1.11 -2.25 2.51
CA ALA A 104 -2.14 -2.18 1.48
C ALA A 104 -1.62 -1.56 0.17
N ASN A 105 -0.39 -1.92 -0.23
CA ASN A 105 0.36 -1.34 -1.34
C ASN A 105 0.66 0.17 -1.18
N ASN A 106 0.48 0.71 0.02
CA ASN A 106 0.88 2.07 0.36
C ASN A 106 2.41 2.16 0.51
N LEU A 107 2.94 3.37 0.53
CA LEU A 107 4.36 3.61 0.78
C LEU A 107 4.77 2.98 2.12
N SER A 108 5.82 2.17 2.09
CA SER A 108 6.27 1.38 3.24
C SER A 108 6.91 2.25 4.34
N THR A 109 7.62 3.31 3.93
CA THR A 109 8.21 4.32 4.83
C THR A 109 8.40 5.63 4.10
N ILE A 110 8.37 6.73 4.83
CA ILE A 110 8.76 8.07 4.35
C ILE A 110 10.23 8.40 4.66
N ASP A 111 10.87 7.56 5.49
CA ASP A 111 12.26 7.73 5.90
C ASP A 111 13.23 7.24 4.82
N SER A 112 14.49 7.61 4.96
CA SER A 112 15.57 7.06 4.15
C SER A 112 15.73 5.56 4.42
N VAL A 113 16.16 4.80 3.41
CA VAL A 113 16.37 3.36 3.48
C VAL A 113 17.81 3.05 3.08
N GLY A 114 18.67 2.87 4.06
CA GLY A 114 20.11 2.78 3.83
C GLY A 114 20.63 4.03 3.11
N GLU A 115 21.26 3.83 1.96
CA GLU A 115 21.77 4.93 1.12
C GLU A 115 20.69 5.60 0.26
N ILE A 116 19.46 5.07 0.24
CA ILE A 116 18.36 5.62 -0.55
C ILE A 116 17.69 6.73 0.27
N PRO A 117 17.75 8.02 -0.15
CA PRO A 117 17.16 9.11 0.61
C PRO A 117 15.65 9.09 0.64
N ARG A 118 15.03 8.39 -0.32
CA ARG A 118 13.59 8.25 -0.48
C ARG A 118 13.29 6.93 -1.18
N LEU A 119 12.35 6.17 -0.64
CA LEU A 119 11.88 4.95 -1.29
C LEU A 119 11.04 5.31 -2.52
N ASP A 120 11.61 5.08 -3.70
CA ASP A 120 10.93 5.31 -4.98
C ASP A 120 10.10 4.10 -5.38
N GLY A 121 8.97 4.35 -6.03
CA GLY A 121 8.06 3.31 -6.53
C GLY A 121 6.68 3.85 -6.85
N TYR A 122 5.84 2.98 -7.43
CA TYR A 122 4.42 3.26 -7.68
C TYR A 122 3.59 2.65 -6.55
N PHE A 123 3.43 3.42 -5.48
CA PHE A 123 2.61 3.02 -4.35
C PHE A 123 1.16 3.44 -4.56
N ARG A 124 0.24 2.69 -3.98
CA ARG A 124 -1.17 3.07 -3.92
C ARG A 124 -1.38 4.16 -2.85
N SER A 125 -2.52 4.84 -2.92
CA SER A 125 -2.92 5.78 -1.87
C SER A 125 -3.02 5.09 -0.52
N THR A 126 -2.93 5.86 0.55
CA THR A 126 -3.05 5.35 1.93
C THR A 126 -4.49 4.99 2.32
N ASP A 127 -5.47 5.23 1.44
CA ASP A 127 -6.90 5.12 1.71
C ASP A 127 -7.28 3.75 2.31
N ARG A 128 -6.90 2.65 1.64
CA ARG A 128 -7.16 1.29 2.15
C ARG A 128 -6.47 1.01 3.48
N ALA A 129 -5.20 1.40 3.61
CA ALA A 129 -4.45 1.20 4.86
C ALA A 129 -5.09 1.98 6.01
N ALA A 130 -5.50 3.23 5.78
CA ALA A 130 -6.18 4.06 6.76
C ALA A 130 -7.53 3.46 7.18
N ARG A 131 -8.31 2.95 6.22
CA ARG A 131 -9.59 2.29 6.52
C ARG A 131 -9.39 1.01 7.35
N ILE A 132 -8.46 0.14 6.98
CA ILE A 132 -8.14 -1.08 7.73
C ILE A 132 -7.69 -0.72 9.14
N LEU A 133 -6.79 0.24 9.30
CA LEU A 133 -6.34 0.69 10.61
C LEU A 133 -7.49 1.24 11.45
N SER A 134 -8.38 2.07 10.86
CA SER A 134 -9.52 2.62 11.59
C SER A 134 -10.43 1.54 12.16
N LEU A 135 -10.67 0.46 11.39
CA LEU A 135 -11.45 -0.68 11.86
C LEU A 135 -10.72 -1.44 12.95
N LEU A 136 -9.43 -1.75 12.74
CA LEU A 136 -8.65 -2.55 13.69
C LEU A 136 -8.46 -1.86 15.05
N TYR A 137 -8.51 -0.51 15.09
CA TYR A 137 -8.43 0.25 16.35
C TYR A 137 -9.77 0.38 17.10
N GLU A 138 -10.88 -0.13 16.54
CA GLU A 138 -12.18 -0.08 17.22
C GLU A 138 -12.23 -0.97 18.47
N LYS A 139 -11.38 -1.98 18.55
CA LYS A 139 -11.29 -2.91 19.69
C LYS A 139 -9.93 -3.61 19.78
N GLU A 140 -9.63 -4.12 20.97
CA GLU A 140 -8.35 -4.78 21.25
C GLU A 140 -8.29 -6.26 20.84
N LYS A 141 -9.43 -6.94 20.78
CA LYS A 141 -9.51 -8.36 20.46
C LYS A 141 -10.50 -8.62 19.36
N TRP A 142 -10.11 -9.48 18.45
CA TRP A 142 -10.83 -9.80 17.23
C TRP A 142 -11.06 -11.30 17.11
N THR A 143 -12.27 -11.71 16.72
CA THR A 143 -12.54 -13.06 16.26
C THR A 143 -12.20 -13.21 14.77
N THR A 144 -12.15 -14.45 14.30
CA THR A 144 -11.92 -14.74 12.88
C THR A 144 -13.02 -14.15 12.00
N GLU A 145 -14.27 -14.27 12.42
CA GLU A 145 -15.46 -13.77 11.71
C GLU A 145 -15.42 -12.24 11.58
N GLU A 146 -15.02 -11.56 12.64
CA GLU A 146 -14.89 -10.11 12.63
C GLU A 146 -13.76 -9.63 11.71
N LEU A 147 -12.63 -10.35 11.66
CA LEU A 147 -11.55 -10.05 10.71
C LEU A 147 -11.97 -10.32 9.27
N GLN A 148 -12.82 -11.32 9.02
CA GLN A 148 -13.42 -11.54 7.69
C GLN A 148 -14.30 -10.35 7.27
N ALA A 149 -15.04 -9.74 8.20
CA ALA A 149 -15.81 -8.53 7.91
C ALA A 149 -14.91 -7.34 7.52
N VAL A 150 -13.73 -7.21 8.16
CA VAL A 150 -12.73 -6.19 7.74
C VAL A 150 -12.25 -6.44 6.31
N GLN A 151 -12.04 -7.71 5.90
CA GLN A 151 -11.60 -8.04 4.54
C GLN A 151 -12.64 -7.71 3.47
N THR A 152 -13.91 -7.72 3.82
CA THR A 152 -15.05 -7.46 2.91
C THR A 152 -15.59 -6.03 3.03
N ASP A 153 -14.98 -5.18 3.85
CA ASP A 153 -15.37 -3.78 3.97
C ASP A 153 -15.11 -3.04 2.65
N VAL A 154 -16.12 -2.35 2.19
CA VAL A 154 -16.11 -1.60 0.91
C VAL A 154 -16.27 -0.10 1.10
N LYS A 155 -16.10 0.41 2.31
CA LYS A 155 -16.16 1.85 2.58
C LYS A 155 -14.87 2.53 2.16
N LEU A 156 -14.98 3.58 1.35
CA LEU A 156 -13.86 4.42 0.97
C LEU A 156 -13.52 5.39 2.11
N TRP A 157 -12.30 5.31 2.66
CA TRP A 157 -11.86 6.13 3.79
C TRP A 157 -11.91 7.63 3.51
N SER A 158 -11.48 8.03 2.31
CA SER A 158 -11.44 9.43 1.88
C SER A 158 -12.79 9.96 1.38
N ALA A 159 -13.83 9.11 1.29
CA ALA A 159 -15.11 9.46 0.66
C ALA A 159 -15.74 10.73 1.24
N GLU A 160 -15.78 10.84 2.55
CA GLU A 160 -16.44 11.97 3.21
C GLU A 160 -15.77 13.30 2.85
N LYS A 161 -14.43 13.37 2.98
CA LYS A 161 -13.65 14.55 2.64
C LYS A 161 -13.72 14.92 1.15
N MET A 162 -13.69 13.92 0.28
CA MET A 162 -13.79 14.11 -1.17
C MET A 162 -15.21 14.60 -1.53
N LYS A 163 -16.23 13.94 -0.99
CA LYS A 163 -17.63 14.34 -1.15
C LYS A 163 -17.87 15.78 -0.70
N GLU A 164 -17.42 16.16 0.50
CA GLU A 164 -17.51 17.52 1.00
C GLU A 164 -16.88 18.54 0.03
N SER A 165 -15.69 18.22 -0.49
CA SER A 165 -14.99 19.07 -1.43
C SER A 165 -15.76 19.23 -2.74
N CYS A 166 -16.28 18.13 -3.31
CA CYS A 166 -17.11 18.14 -4.50
C CYS A 166 -18.41 18.94 -4.28
N CYS A 167 -19.12 18.63 -3.20
CA CYS A 167 -20.37 19.32 -2.87
C CYS A 167 -20.16 20.83 -2.66
N LYS A 168 -19.06 21.22 -2.02
CA LYS A 168 -18.72 22.64 -1.85
C LYS A 168 -18.50 23.36 -3.18
N LEU A 169 -17.83 22.72 -4.14
CA LEU A 169 -17.62 23.28 -5.48
C LEU A 169 -18.96 23.38 -6.26
N LEU A 170 -19.77 22.32 -6.19
CA LEU A 170 -21.05 22.25 -6.91
C LEU A 170 -22.10 23.19 -6.31
N LYS A 171 -22.09 23.42 -5.01
CA LYS A 171 -23.06 24.25 -4.30
C LYS A 171 -23.16 25.68 -4.86
N SER A 172 -22.06 26.25 -5.31
CA SER A 172 -22.05 27.60 -5.91
C SER A 172 -22.82 27.67 -7.23
N LYS A 173 -23.05 26.54 -7.91
CA LYS A 173 -23.78 26.41 -9.17
C LYS A 173 -25.18 25.80 -9.01
N SER A 174 -25.55 25.39 -7.80
CA SER A 174 -26.76 24.60 -7.53
C SER A 174 -28.08 25.30 -7.93
N THR A 175 -28.08 26.62 -7.99
CA THR A 175 -29.25 27.42 -8.43
C THR A 175 -29.52 27.32 -9.93
N SER A 176 -28.53 26.91 -10.72
CA SER A 176 -28.63 26.71 -12.17
C SER A 176 -28.79 25.26 -12.58
N PHE A 177 -28.87 24.35 -11.65
CA PHE A 177 -28.99 22.91 -11.93
C PHE A 177 -30.33 22.57 -12.55
N THR A 178 -30.28 21.72 -13.57
CA THR A 178 -31.45 21.01 -14.09
C THR A 178 -32.00 20.06 -13.02
N GLU A 179 -33.19 19.51 -13.22
CA GLU A 179 -33.80 18.55 -12.30
C GLU A 179 -32.91 17.30 -12.13
N LEU A 180 -32.29 16.81 -13.21
CA LEU A 180 -31.37 15.68 -13.18
C LEU A 180 -30.11 15.99 -12.36
N GLU A 181 -29.47 17.12 -12.60
CA GLU A 181 -28.27 17.57 -11.87
C GLU A 181 -28.58 17.78 -10.38
N GLN A 182 -29.76 18.31 -10.05
CA GLN A 182 -30.19 18.46 -8.67
C GLN A 182 -30.39 17.12 -7.97
N THR A 183 -30.89 16.12 -8.71
CA THR A 183 -31.04 14.75 -8.22
C THR A 183 -29.68 14.10 -7.96
N ALA A 184 -28.76 14.17 -8.91
CA ALA A 184 -27.39 13.66 -8.78
C ALA A 184 -26.64 14.35 -7.60
N TYR A 185 -26.75 15.67 -7.50
CA TYR A 185 -26.13 16.41 -6.38
C TYR A 185 -26.66 15.93 -5.02
N LYS A 186 -27.96 15.71 -4.86
CA LYS A 186 -28.55 15.21 -3.62
C LYS A 186 -28.12 13.76 -3.33
N THR A 187 -28.02 12.94 -4.36
CA THR A 187 -27.54 11.55 -4.22
C THR A 187 -26.10 11.53 -3.71
N LEU A 188 -25.21 12.35 -4.32
CA LEU A 188 -23.84 12.49 -3.87
C LEU A 188 -23.74 13.05 -2.45
N GLU A 189 -24.51 14.10 -2.13
CA GLU A 189 -24.52 14.74 -0.81
C GLU A 189 -24.92 13.75 0.31
N ASN A 190 -25.85 12.84 0.03
CA ASN A 190 -26.34 11.84 0.98
C ASN A 190 -25.57 10.52 0.97
N TRP A 191 -24.61 10.34 0.03
CA TRP A 191 -23.82 9.10 -0.05
C TRP A 191 -22.91 8.95 1.19
N ASP A 192 -22.92 7.76 1.77
CA ASP A 192 -22.20 7.39 3.01
C ASP A 192 -20.75 6.92 2.80
N GLY A 193 -20.29 6.91 1.56
CA GLY A 193 -18.95 6.44 1.19
C GLY A 193 -18.83 4.93 1.00
N VAL A 194 -19.94 4.19 1.09
CA VAL A 194 -19.97 2.74 0.88
C VAL A 194 -20.07 2.42 -0.62
N MET A 195 -19.15 1.60 -1.12
CA MET A 195 -19.01 1.27 -2.55
C MET A 195 -19.67 -0.06 -2.89
N GLU A 196 -20.93 -0.23 -2.53
CA GLU A 196 -21.73 -1.39 -2.90
C GLU A 196 -22.32 -1.27 -4.30
N THR A 197 -22.59 -2.41 -4.94
CA THR A 197 -23.18 -2.46 -6.30
C THR A 197 -24.59 -1.86 -6.37
N SER A 198 -25.32 -1.82 -5.26
CA SER A 198 -26.64 -1.19 -5.11
C SER A 198 -26.57 0.32 -4.83
N SER A 199 -25.39 0.88 -4.55
CA SER A 199 -25.22 2.29 -4.18
C SER A 199 -25.17 3.18 -5.41
N VAL A 200 -26.21 3.96 -5.65
CA VAL A 200 -26.27 4.96 -6.73
C VAL A 200 -25.24 6.08 -6.49
N GLY A 201 -25.04 6.49 -5.24
CA GLY A 201 -24.04 7.51 -4.87
C GLY A 201 -22.61 7.12 -5.24
N THR A 202 -22.28 5.82 -5.26
CA THR A 202 -21.01 5.32 -5.75
C THR A 202 -20.80 5.65 -7.24
N SER A 203 -21.80 5.43 -8.06
CA SER A 203 -21.72 5.73 -9.50
C SER A 203 -21.55 7.22 -9.75
N ASP A 204 -22.32 8.05 -9.07
CA ASP A 204 -22.22 9.52 -9.16
C ASP A 204 -20.84 10.03 -8.73
N PHE A 205 -20.30 9.47 -7.62
CA PHE A 205 -18.98 9.81 -7.12
C PHE A 205 -17.87 9.43 -8.11
N MET A 206 -17.92 8.22 -8.67
CA MET A 206 -16.92 7.73 -9.63
C MET A 206 -16.91 8.59 -10.90
N VAL A 207 -18.07 8.91 -11.47
CA VAL A 207 -18.17 9.78 -12.65
C VAL A 207 -17.60 11.17 -12.36
N THR A 208 -17.89 11.75 -11.19
CA THR A 208 -17.40 13.09 -10.82
C THR A 208 -15.88 13.16 -10.66
N ASN A 209 -15.22 12.06 -10.29
CA ASN A 209 -13.76 12.04 -10.05
C ASN A 209 -12.92 11.58 -11.26
N TYR A 210 -13.53 11.02 -12.32
CA TYR A 210 -12.82 10.56 -13.52
C TYR A 210 -12.98 11.50 -14.74
N HIS A 211 -13.69 12.61 -14.59
CA HIS A 211 -13.85 13.68 -15.58
C HIS A 211 -13.30 15.00 -15.04
#